data_7f92150b5e59fa0f151e4fdfd6bdd28f
#
_entry.id   7f92150b5e59fa0f151e4fdfd6bdd28f
#
_cell.length_a   1.000
_cell.length_b   1.000
_cell.length_c   1.000
_cell.angle_alpha   90.00
_cell.angle_beta   90.00
_cell.angle_gamma   90.00
#
_symmetry.space_group_name_H-M   'P 1'
#
loop_
_entity.id
_entity.type
_entity.pdbx_description
1 polymer ?
#
loop_
_entity_poly.entity_id
_entity_poly.type
_entity_poly.pdbx_seq_one_letter_code
_entity_poly.pdbx_strand_id
1 'polypeptide(L)'
;MKNISRRDAIKSILAGSALASAAPLAAAGNLLGSPSVAEEPLKGNIHHSVSKWCFGDIPLDEFFEICKRIGIESVELLDPVDWLTVKKHGLTVAMAQGAGLGIDRGFNDPQLHDELVASYEKVIPMVAEAGLTNLICFAGRRNGVTDLQGWENCEKGLKRLIPVAEKYHVVLTMELLNSVGHKDYLCDHTVWGVELCRRLGSPNFKLLYDIYHMQIMEGNIIENIRKYHTYFSHIHTGGCPGRAEIDETQELYYPAIMKALVETGYKGFVGQEFVPKQKDKIASLEKCIRICDV
;
A
#
# COMPACT_ATOMS: atom_id res chain seq x y z
N MET A 1 -1.69 51.64 34.90
CA MET A 1 -1.27 50.66 33.88
C MET A 1 -1.85 51.05 32.54
N LYS A 2 -1.02 51.55 31.59
CA LYS A 2 -1.50 52.02 30.29
C LYS A 2 -1.60 50.83 29.35
N ASN A 3 -2.76 50.61 28.77
CA ASN A 3 -2.98 49.59 27.73
C ASN A 3 -2.24 49.96 26.45
N ILE A 4 -1.30 49.13 26.05
CA ILE A 4 -0.60 49.23 24.78
C ILE A 4 -1.44 48.57 23.69
N SER A 5 -1.85 49.32 22.69
CA SER A 5 -2.67 48.84 21.59
C SER A 5 -1.88 47.92 20.66
N ARG A 6 -2.54 46.91 20.08
CA ARG A 6 -1.94 45.94 19.14
C ARG A 6 -1.28 46.62 17.88
N ARG A 7 -1.60 47.87 17.61
CA ARG A 7 -1.00 48.65 16.51
C ARG A 7 0.40 49.16 16.83
N ASP A 8 0.76 49.36 18.09
CA ASP A 8 2.04 49.93 18.49
C ASP A 8 3.15 48.87 18.57
N ALA A 9 2.79 47.58 18.71
CA ALA A 9 3.71 46.46 18.70
C ALA A 9 4.31 46.15 17.30
N ILE A 10 3.62 46.53 16.23
CA ILE A 10 4.03 46.22 14.85
C ILE A 10 5.02 47.25 14.29
N LYS A 11 5.07 48.46 14.86
CA LYS A 11 5.98 49.52 14.40
C LYS A 11 7.40 49.40 14.92
N SER A 12 7.66 48.58 15.90
CA SER A 12 9.01 48.46 16.51
C SER A 12 9.93 47.44 15.83
N ILE A 13 9.49 46.72 14.81
CA ILE A 13 10.26 45.66 14.10
C ILE A 13 10.88 46.15 12.79
N LEU A 14 10.55 47.39 12.34
CA LEU A 14 10.95 47.89 11.03
C LEU A 14 12.01 49.02 11.05
N ALA A 15 12.79 49.17 12.10
CA ALA A 15 13.87 50.14 12.15
C ALA A 15 15.19 49.49 12.63
N GLY A 16 15.99 49.06 11.71
CA GLY A 16 17.36 48.61 12.00
C GLY A 16 18.05 47.88 10.86
N SER A 17 18.82 48.67 10.13
CA SER A 17 20.06 48.34 9.42
C SER A 17 20.02 48.31 7.91
N ALA A 18 20.32 49.45 7.37
CA ALA A 18 21.01 49.60 6.09
C ALA A 18 22.44 50.13 6.39
N LEU A 19 23.45 49.37 6.00
CA LEU A 19 24.76 49.89 5.62
C LEU A 19 25.45 48.90 4.69
N ALA A 20 25.61 49.39 3.47
CA ALA A 20 26.29 48.71 2.39
C ALA A 20 27.80 48.87 2.51
N SER A 21 28.54 47.85 2.07
CA SER A 21 29.88 48.05 1.51
C SER A 21 30.07 47.08 0.35
N ALA A 22 30.30 47.66 -0.81
CA ALA A 22 30.62 47.00 -2.06
C ALA A 22 32.14 46.72 -2.11
N ALA A 23 32.51 45.56 -2.61
CA ALA A 23 33.82 45.27 -3.20
C ALA A 23 33.71 44.15 -4.25
N PRO A 24 34.57 44.11 -5.27
CA PRO A 24 34.20 43.66 -6.61
C PRO A 24 34.43 42.19 -6.88
N LEU A 25 33.72 41.72 -7.92
CA LEU A 25 33.82 40.40 -8.56
C LEU A 25 35.25 40.04 -8.98
N ALA A 26 35.63 38.83 -8.66
CA ALA A 26 36.57 38.06 -9.47
C ALA A 26 35.84 36.75 -9.85
N ALA A 27 35.58 36.60 -11.15
CA ALA A 27 35.06 35.37 -11.73
C ALA A 27 36.13 34.29 -11.72
N ALA A 28 35.86 33.17 -11.10
CA ALA A 28 36.51 31.89 -11.43
C ALA A 28 35.43 30.80 -11.33
N GLY A 29 35.05 30.29 -12.47
CA GLY A 29 34.14 29.17 -12.57
C GLY A 29 34.76 27.93 -11.93
N ASN A 30 33.99 27.33 -11.05
CA ASN A 30 34.09 25.90 -10.76
C ASN A 30 32.66 25.38 -10.69
N LEU A 31 32.22 24.78 -11.78
CA LEU A 31 31.12 23.83 -11.82
C LEU A 31 31.57 22.57 -11.03
N LEU A 32 31.69 22.72 -9.73
CA LEU A 32 31.68 21.56 -8.84
C LEU A 32 30.21 21.26 -8.62
N GLY A 33 29.74 20.18 -9.26
CA GLY A 33 28.45 19.59 -8.94
C GLY A 33 28.32 19.49 -7.42
N SER A 34 27.20 19.94 -6.88
CA SER A 34 26.86 19.73 -5.48
C SER A 34 27.16 18.26 -5.16
N PRO A 35 27.90 17.95 -4.07
CA PRO A 35 28.06 16.56 -3.67
C PRO A 35 26.65 16.00 -3.50
N SER A 36 26.34 14.94 -4.22
CA SER A 36 25.14 14.14 -3.94
C SER A 36 25.28 13.74 -2.48
N VAL A 37 24.44 14.29 -1.63
CA VAL A 37 24.31 13.80 -0.25
C VAL A 37 23.99 12.32 -0.43
N ALA A 38 24.91 11.43 -0.04
CA ALA A 38 24.63 10.01 -0.08
C ALA A 38 23.40 9.80 0.79
N GLU A 39 22.31 9.37 0.17
CA GLU A 39 21.08 9.13 0.91
C GLU A 39 21.36 8.06 1.97
N GLU A 40 20.92 8.30 3.19
CA GLU A 40 21.07 7.32 4.27
C GLU A 40 20.34 6.02 3.89
N PRO A 41 20.95 4.85 4.18
CA PRO A 41 20.30 3.58 3.91
C PRO A 41 18.98 3.48 4.68
N LEU A 42 18.02 2.72 4.14
CA LEU A 42 16.76 2.45 4.83
C LEU A 42 17.02 1.68 6.14
N LYS A 43 16.19 1.91 7.16
CA LYS A 43 16.34 1.30 8.50
C LYS A 43 16.08 -0.20 8.53
N GLY A 44 15.35 -0.74 7.53
CA GLY A 44 15.07 -2.17 7.40
C GLY A 44 14.00 -2.71 8.36
N ASN A 45 13.24 -1.84 9.02
CA ASN A 45 12.11 -2.26 9.86
C ASN A 45 10.84 -2.55 9.05
N ILE A 46 10.75 -2.00 7.84
CA ILE A 46 9.65 -2.17 6.89
C ILE A 46 10.20 -2.81 5.60
N HIS A 47 9.57 -3.88 5.13
CA HIS A 47 9.79 -4.43 3.81
C HIS A 47 8.95 -3.66 2.79
N HIS A 48 9.61 -2.90 1.93
CA HIS A 48 8.94 -2.02 0.97
C HIS A 48 8.56 -2.74 -0.31
N SER A 49 7.32 -2.50 -0.76
CA SER A 49 6.78 -2.95 -2.04
C SER A 49 6.13 -1.78 -2.79
N VAL A 50 5.81 -1.98 -4.07
CA VAL A 50 5.07 -1.01 -4.88
C VAL A 50 4.18 -1.70 -5.91
N SER A 51 2.95 -1.20 -6.06
CA SER A 51 1.99 -1.67 -7.07
C SER A 51 2.34 -1.10 -8.44
N LYS A 52 2.70 -1.98 -9.40
CA LYS A 52 3.15 -1.57 -10.75
C LYS A 52 2.13 -0.73 -11.50
N TRP A 53 0.84 -1.01 -11.34
CA TRP A 53 -0.20 -0.31 -12.10
C TRP A 53 -0.22 1.20 -11.85
N CYS A 54 0.23 1.68 -10.68
CA CYS A 54 0.35 3.11 -10.35
C CYS A 54 1.41 3.82 -11.20
N PHE A 55 2.35 3.06 -11.77
CA PHE A 55 3.48 3.53 -12.58
C PHE A 55 3.46 2.87 -13.98
N GLY A 56 2.26 2.69 -14.54
CA GLY A 56 2.03 1.91 -15.77
C GLY A 56 2.75 2.42 -17.01
N ASP A 57 3.08 3.70 -17.07
CA ASP A 57 3.80 4.36 -18.15
C ASP A 57 5.32 4.12 -18.15
N ILE A 58 5.90 3.57 -17.08
CA ILE A 58 7.33 3.23 -17.01
C ILE A 58 7.52 1.78 -17.48
N PRO A 59 8.43 1.52 -18.45
CA PRO A 59 8.76 0.15 -18.86
C PRO A 59 9.17 -0.74 -17.68
N LEU A 60 8.78 -2.01 -17.72
CA LEU A 60 8.87 -2.89 -16.55
C LEU A 60 10.31 -3.09 -16.06
N ASP A 61 11.24 -3.39 -16.98
CA ASP A 61 12.68 -3.59 -16.63
C ASP A 61 13.31 -2.31 -16.04
N GLU A 62 12.97 -1.15 -16.61
CA GLU A 62 13.42 0.14 -16.10
C GLU A 62 12.86 0.39 -14.67
N PHE A 63 11.59 0.07 -14.46
CA PHE A 63 10.96 0.21 -13.16
C PHE A 63 11.60 -0.68 -12.09
N PHE A 64 11.98 -1.91 -12.44
CA PHE A 64 12.67 -2.79 -11.50
C PHE A 64 14.03 -2.24 -11.07
N GLU A 65 14.82 -1.68 -11.99
CA GLU A 65 16.11 -1.06 -11.63
C GLU A 65 15.92 0.19 -10.76
N ILE A 66 14.89 0.99 -11.02
CA ILE A 66 14.50 2.11 -10.16
C ILE A 66 14.15 1.62 -8.76
N CYS A 67 13.28 0.61 -8.64
CA CYS A 67 12.85 0.05 -7.36
C CYS A 67 14.04 -0.44 -6.52
N LYS A 68 14.97 -1.17 -7.13
CA LYS A 68 16.19 -1.63 -6.44
C LYS A 68 17.03 -0.46 -5.93
N ARG A 69 17.22 0.56 -6.75
CA ARG A 69 18.02 1.73 -6.39
C ARG A 69 17.47 2.45 -5.17
N ILE A 70 16.15 2.55 -5.03
CA ILE A 70 15.51 3.24 -3.90
C ILE A 70 15.18 2.33 -2.72
N GLY A 71 15.62 1.06 -2.75
CA GLY A 71 15.49 0.12 -1.64
C GLY A 71 14.15 -0.61 -1.55
N ILE A 72 13.37 -0.63 -2.62
CA ILE A 72 12.15 -1.46 -2.74
C ILE A 72 12.56 -2.90 -3.01
N GLU A 73 11.96 -3.84 -2.27
CA GLU A 73 12.25 -5.28 -2.34
C GLU A 73 11.25 -6.05 -3.21
N SER A 74 10.08 -5.46 -3.46
CA SER A 74 8.97 -6.11 -4.19
C SER A 74 8.27 -5.15 -5.14
N VAL A 75 7.93 -5.65 -6.34
CA VAL A 75 6.99 -5.01 -7.27
C VAL A 75 5.81 -5.96 -7.44
N GLU A 76 4.60 -5.50 -7.17
CA GLU A 76 3.44 -6.35 -7.00
C GLU A 76 2.28 -6.04 -7.94
N LEU A 77 1.23 -6.87 -7.84
CA LEU A 77 0.05 -6.85 -8.71
C LEU A 77 0.43 -6.99 -10.19
N LEU A 78 1.38 -7.90 -10.43
CA LEU A 78 1.85 -8.31 -11.74
C LEU A 78 1.21 -9.63 -12.15
N ASP A 79 1.03 -9.81 -13.46
CA ASP A 79 0.52 -11.06 -14.03
C ASP A 79 1.56 -12.19 -13.99
N PRO A 80 1.13 -13.46 -14.01
CA PRO A 80 2.04 -14.61 -13.93
C PRO A 80 3.19 -14.61 -14.93
N VAL A 81 3.00 -14.00 -16.11
CA VAL A 81 4.03 -13.90 -17.16
C VAL A 81 5.23 -13.07 -16.71
N ASP A 82 5.05 -12.12 -15.81
CA ASP A 82 6.08 -11.19 -15.36
C ASP A 82 6.82 -11.64 -14.09
N TRP A 83 6.30 -12.63 -13.33
CA TRP A 83 6.87 -13.02 -12.03
C TRP A 83 8.32 -13.49 -12.11
N LEU A 84 8.69 -14.25 -13.17
CA LEU A 84 10.07 -14.68 -13.37
C LEU A 84 11.00 -13.52 -13.74
N THR A 85 10.49 -12.51 -14.43
CA THR A 85 11.27 -11.30 -14.78
C THR A 85 11.59 -10.50 -13.54
N VAL A 86 10.62 -10.29 -12.64
CA VAL A 86 10.86 -9.65 -11.32
C VAL A 86 12.02 -10.34 -10.57
N LYS A 87 11.97 -11.67 -10.49
CA LYS A 87 13.00 -12.46 -9.79
C LYS A 87 14.39 -12.33 -10.42
N LYS A 88 14.51 -12.26 -11.76
CA LYS A 88 15.79 -12.01 -12.44
C LYS A 88 16.43 -10.69 -12.03
N HIS A 89 15.64 -9.68 -11.72
CA HIS A 89 16.11 -8.41 -11.20
C HIS A 89 16.43 -8.44 -9.69
N GLY A 90 16.26 -9.58 -9.01
CA GLY A 90 16.52 -9.73 -7.57
C GLY A 90 15.42 -9.14 -6.68
N LEU A 91 14.23 -8.90 -7.24
CA LEU A 91 13.03 -8.47 -6.52
C LEU A 91 12.07 -9.65 -6.31
N THR A 92 11.06 -9.48 -5.46
CA THR A 92 9.96 -10.43 -5.31
C THR A 92 8.62 -9.82 -5.73
N VAL A 93 7.54 -10.61 -5.66
CA VAL A 93 6.15 -10.16 -5.81
C VAL A 93 5.42 -10.44 -4.50
N ALA A 94 5.26 -9.41 -3.67
CA ALA A 94 4.64 -9.55 -2.34
C ALA A 94 3.15 -9.86 -2.40
N MET A 95 2.46 -9.41 -3.46
CA MET A 95 1.06 -9.70 -3.74
C MET A 95 0.92 -10.10 -5.22
N ALA A 96 0.67 -11.39 -5.46
CA ALA A 96 0.40 -11.93 -6.79
C ALA A 96 -1.05 -11.70 -7.21
N GLN A 97 -1.29 -11.55 -8.51
CA GLN A 97 -2.61 -11.54 -9.12
C GLN A 97 -2.73 -12.59 -10.23
N GLY A 98 -3.87 -12.65 -10.92
CA GLY A 98 -4.06 -13.47 -12.12
C GLY A 98 -5.11 -14.57 -11.99
N ALA A 99 -5.78 -14.70 -10.83
CA ALA A 99 -6.82 -15.71 -10.62
C ALA A 99 -8.25 -15.15 -10.58
N GLY A 100 -8.42 -13.89 -10.16
CA GLY A 100 -9.75 -13.29 -9.97
C GLY A 100 -10.47 -12.91 -11.27
N LEU A 101 -11.74 -12.59 -11.14
CA LEU A 101 -12.60 -12.07 -12.21
C LEU A 101 -12.77 -10.54 -12.14
N GLY A 102 -11.89 -9.86 -11.40
CA GLY A 102 -11.96 -8.44 -11.08
C GLY A 102 -12.67 -8.15 -9.76
N ILE A 103 -12.60 -6.89 -9.33
CA ILE A 103 -13.05 -6.44 -8.00
C ILE A 103 -14.57 -6.67 -7.80
N ASP A 104 -15.35 -6.42 -8.81
CA ASP A 104 -16.83 -6.48 -8.74
C ASP A 104 -17.39 -7.91 -8.75
N ARG A 105 -16.64 -8.86 -9.29
CA ARG A 105 -17.06 -10.25 -9.51
C ARG A 105 -16.26 -11.19 -8.58
N GLY A 106 -16.72 -11.30 -7.34
CA GLY A 106 -15.99 -12.02 -6.29
C GLY A 106 -16.83 -13.12 -5.62
N PHE A 107 -16.30 -13.59 -4.48
CA PHE A 107 -16.83 -14.76 -3.77
C PHE A 107 -18.22 -14.57 -3.13
N ASN A 108 -18.75 -13.34 -3.07
CA ASN A 108 -20.13 -13.10 -2.63
C ASN A 108 -21.18 -13.62 -3.62
N ASP A 109 -20.82 -13.84 -4.88
CA ASP A 109 -21.75 -14.38 -5.87
C ASP A 109 -21.57 -15.90 -6.02
N PRO A 110 -22.52 -16.73 -5.47
CA PRO A 110 -22.43 -18.19 -5.58
C PRO A 110 -22.44 -18.70 -7.03
N GLN A 111 -22.95 -17.92 -7.99
CA GLN A 111 -22.97 -18.33 -9.41
C GLN A 111 -21.56 -18.28 -10.03
N LEU A 112 -20.64 -17.51 -9.44
CA LEU A 112 -19.27 -17.38 -9.90
C LEU A 112 -18.33 -18.40 -9.25
N HIS A 113 -18.77 -19.16 -8.22
CA HIS A 113 -17.87 -20.01 -7.44
C HIS A 113 -17.15 -21.04 -8.29
N ASP A 114 -17.81 -21.69 -9.25
CA ASP A 114 -17.17 -22.72 -10.07
C ASP A 114 -16.08 -22.12 -10.97
N GLU A 115 -16.34 -20.96 -11.57
CA GLU A 115 -15.39 -20.23 -12.41
C GLU A 115 -14.19 -19.72 -11.56
N LEU A 116 -14.48 -19.10 -10.40
CA LEU A 116 -13.45 -18.61 -9.47
C LEU A 116 -12.58 -19.77 -8.95
N VAL A 117 -13.21 -20.84 -8.46
CA VAL A 117 -12.46 -21.98 -7.91
C VAL A 117 -11.55 -22.58 -8.97
N ALA A 118 -12.04 -22.85 -10.18
CA ALA A 118 -11.23 -23.39 -11.25
C ALA A 118 -10.04 -22.47 -11.62
N SER A 119 -10.25 -21.16 -11.60
CA SER A 119 -9.19 -20.18 -11.87
C SER A 119 -8.13 -20.18 -10.75
N TYR A 120 -8.54 -20.11 -9.47
CA TYR A 120 -7.62 -20.11 -8.34
C TYR A 120 -6.86 -21.44 -8.20
N GLU A 121 -7.51 -22.59 -8.40
CA GLU A 121 -6.85 -23.92 -8.40
C GLU A 121 -5.74 -24.03 -9.44
N LYS A 122 -5.85 -23.33 -10.57
CA LYS A 122 -4.81 -23.25 -11.59
C LYS A 122 -3.66 -22.32 -11.17
N VAL A 123 -3.96 -21.19 -10.54
CA VAL A 123 -2.95 -20.14 -10.27
C VAL A 123 -2.21 -20.39 -8.94
N ILE A 124 -2.85 -20.97 -7.91
CA ILE A 124 -2.22 -21.27 -6.62
C ILE A 124 -0.91 -22.07 -6.77
N PRO A 125 -0.85 -23.18 -7.52
CA PRO A 125 0.41 -23.88 -7.77
C PRO A 125 1.48 -23.01 -8.42
N MET A 126 1.10 -22.15 -9.38
CA MET A 126 2.03 -21.24 -10.07
C MET A 126 2.64 -20.22 -9.13
N VAL A 127 1.85 -19.70 -8.18
CA VAL A 127 2.33 -18.80 -7.10
C VAL A 127 3.40 -19.49 -6.27
N ALA A 128 3.14 -20.73 -5.83
CA ALA A 128 4.09 -21.52 -5.06
C ALA A 128 5.37 -21.85 -5.84
N GLU A 129 5.25 -22.30 -7.09
CA GLU A 129 6.38 -22.59 -7.98
C GLU A 129 7.25 -21.37 -8.24
N ALA A 130 6.63 -20.18 -8.33
CA ALA A 130 7.34 -18.90 -8.40
C ALA A 130 7.99 -18.50 -7.06
N GLY A 131 7.77 -19.24 -5.96
CA GLY A 131 8.25 -18.91 -4.62
C GLY A 131 7.59 -17.68 -4.02
N LEU A 132 6.35 -17.42 -4.42
CA LEU A 132 5.51 -16.33 -3.90
C LEU A 132 4.56 -16.88 -2.84
N THR A 133 3.98 -15.98 -2.03
CA THR A 133 3.18 -16.40 -0.88
C THR A 133 1.73 -15.91 -0.95
N ASN A 134 1.50 -14.66 -1.31
CA ASN A 134 0.16 -14.08 -1.27
C ASN A 134 -0.45 -14.04 -2.67
N LEU A 135 -1.73 -14.39 -2.77
CA LEU A 135 -2.55 -14.29 -3.98
C LEU A 135 -3.81 -13.49 -3.66
N ILE A 136 -3.98 -12.35 -4.33
CA ILE A 136 -5.13 -11.45 -4.09
C ILE A 136 -6.45 -12.09 -4.48
N CYS A 137 -7.50 -11.81 -3.69
CA CYS A 137 -8.88 -12.17 -4.01
C CYS A 137 -9.85 -11.07 -3.55
N PHE A 138 -11.08 -11.10 -4.07
CA PHE A 138 -12.08 -10.08 -3.84
C PHE A 138 -13.43 -10.68 -3.41
N ALA A 139 -14.11 -9.96 -2.52
CA ALA A 139 -15.46 -10.34 -2.11
C ALA A 139 -16.49 -10.12 -3.23
N GLY A 140 -16.29 -9.10 -4.06
CA GLY A 140 -17.27 -8.67 -5.06
C GLY A 140 -18.30 -7.70 -4.48
N ARG A 141 -19.29 -7.36 -5.28
CA ARG A 141 -20.38 -6.46 -4.88
C ARG A 141 -21.31 -7.11 -3.87
N ARG A 142 -21.86 -6.30 -2.98
CA ARG A 142 -22.86 -6.71 -1.97
C ARG A 142 -24.17 -7.19 -2.63
N ASN A 143 -24.63 -6.52 -3.68
CA ASN A 143 -25.87 -6.86 -4.41
C ASN A 143 -27.08 -7.00 -3.47
N GLY A 144 -27.19 -6.16 -2.45
CA GLY A 144 -28.30 -6.12 -1.51
C GLY A 144 -28.33 -7.24 -0.46
N VAL A 145 -27.33 -8.12 -0.39
CA VAL A 145 -27.28 -9.16 0.66
C VAL A 145 -26.89 -8.56 2.02
N THR A 146 -27.35 -9.21 3.09
CA THR A 146 -26.91 -8.91 4.47
C THR A 146 -25.48 -9.35 4.69
N ASP A 147 -24.81 -8.86 5.76
CA ASP A 147 -23.47 -9.31 6.13
C ASP A 147 -23.44 -10.82 6.38
N LEU A 148 -24.44 -11.37 7.06
CA LEU A 148 -24.53 -12.80 7.32
C LEU A 148 -24.55 -13.60 6.00
N GLN A 149 -25.41 -13.21 5.06
CA GLN A 149 -25.49 -13.86 3.75
C GLN A 149 -24.18 -13.71 2.95
N GLY A 150 -23.54 -12.54 3.04
CA GLY A 150 -22.24 -12.28 2.41
C GLY A 150 -21.13 -13.18 2.96
N TRP A 151 -21.06 -13.33 4.28
CA TRP A 151 -20.13 -14.29 4.90
C TRP A 151 -20.40 -15.72 4.47
N GLU A 152 -21.65 -16.19 4.49
CA GLU A 152 -22.03 -17.53 4.08
C GLU A 152 -21.65 -17.81 2.61
N ASN A 153 -21.90 -16.82 1.72
CA ASN A 153 -21.56 -16.92 0.31
C ASN A 153 -20.04 -17.03 0.12
N CYS A 154 -19.27 -16.07 0.69
CA CYS A 154 -17.82 -16.05 0.57
C CYS A 154 -17.18 -17.30 1.20
N GLU A 155 -17.64 -17.70 2.38
CA GLU A 155 -17.18 -18.90 3.09
C GLU A 155 -17.38 -20.15 2.23
N LYS A 156 -18.54 -20.32 1.61
CA LYS A 156 -18.86 -21.47 0.76
C LYS A 156 -17.90 -21.61 -0.42
N GLY A 157 -17.59 -20.51 -1.10
CA GLY A 157 -16.67 -20.51 -2.25
C GLY A 157 -15.22 -20.71 -1.82
N LEU A 158 -14.77 -19.96 -0.82
CA LEU A 158 -13.38 -19.98 -0.35
C LEU A 158 -13.00 -21.29 0.34
N LYS A 159 -13.90 -21.93 1.08
CA LYS A 159 -13.65 -23.28 1.69
C LYS A 159 -13.24 -24.34 0.67
N ARG A 160 -13.65 -24.21 -0.58
CA ARG A 160 -13.23 -25.11 -1.65
C ARG A 160 -11.74 -24.94 -1.99
N LEU A 161 -11.19 -23.73 -1.78
CA LEU A 161 -9.81 -23.40 -2.11
C LEU A 161 -8.82 -23.56 -0.93
N ILE A 162 -9.31 -23.52 0.31
CA ILE A 162 -8.45 -23.64 1.50
C ILE A 162 -7.55 -24.87 1.46
N PRO A 163 -8.03 -26.11 1.15
CA PRO A 163 -7.15 -27.28 1.10
C PRO A 163 -6.03 -27.15 0.04
N VAL A 164 -6.30 -26.49 -1.08
CA VAL A 164 -5.31 -26.27 -2.13
C VAL A 164 -4.31 -25.20 -1.68
N ALA A 165 -4.78 -24.10 -1.10
CA ALA A 165 -3.94 -23.03 -0.56
C ALA A 165 -2.99 -23.55 0.53
N GLU A 166 -3.49 -24.37 1.47
CA GLU A 166 -2.70 -25.01 2.52
C GLU A 166 -1.65 -25.96 1.95
N LYS A 167 -2.03 -26.81 0.99
CA LYS A 167 -1.12 -27.76 0.32
C LYS A 167 0.07 -27.06 -0.33
N TYR A 168 -0.15 -25.90 -0.93
CA TYR A 168 0.87 -25.15 -1.62
C TYR A 168 1.49 -24.02 -0.79
N HIS A 169 1.07 -23.86 0.48
CA HIS A 169 1.51 -22.78 1.38
C HIS A 169 1.29 -21.37 0.81
N VAL A 170 0.22 -21.20 0.03
CA VAL A 170 -0.20 -19.91 -0.51
C VAL A 170 -1.28 -19.30 0.36
N VAL A 171 -1.21 -18.02 0.63
CA VAL A 171 -2.21 -17.26 1.38
C VAL A 171 -3.16 -16.58 0.40
N LEU A 172 -4.43 -16.94 0.41
CA LEU A 172 -5.47 -16.18 -0.26
C LEU A 172 -5.71 -14.90 0.53
N THR A 173 -5.46 -13.77 -0.10
CA THR A 173 -5.47 -12.47 0.57
C THR A 173 -6.60 -11.61 0.03
N MET A 174 -7.68 -11.45 0.83
CA MET A 174 -8.82 -10.65 0.45
C MET A 174 -8.57 -9.18 0.76
N GLU A 175 -8.75 -8.33 -0.26
CA GLU A 175 -8.55 -6.90 -0.11
C GLU A 175 -9.77 -6.22 0.52
N LEU A 176 -9.49 -5.35 1.50
CA LEU A 176 -10.43 -4.40 2.09
C LEU A 176 -10.48 -3.15 1.22
N LEU A 177 -11.61 -2.90 0.55
CA LEU A 177 -11.79 -1.73 -0.33
C LEU A 177 -12.91 -0.81 0.19
N ASN A 178 -12.83 0.49 -0.13
CA ASN A 178 -13.93 1.40 0.19
C ASN A 178 -15.10 1.26 -0.78
N SER A 179 -16.31 1.20 -0.25
CA SER A 179 -17.56 1.13 -1.03
C SER A 179 -17.98 2.48 -1.63
N VAL A 180 -17.24 3.57 -1.36
CA VAL A 180 -17.44 4.89 -1.97
C VAL A 180 -16.86 4.92 -3.40
N GLY A 181 -15.60 4.51 -3.55
CA GLY A 181 -14.90 4.43 -4.84
C GLY A 181 -15.22 3.15 -5.62
N HIS A 182 -15.33 2.02 -4.91
CA HIS A 182 -15.74 0.72 -5.44
C HIS A 182 -17.19 0.45 -5.04
N LYS A 183 -18.12 1.08 -5.78
CA LYS A 183 -19.54 1.10 -5.41
C LYS A 183 -20.08 -0.28 -5.08
N ASP A 184 -20.68 -0.39 -3.90
CA ASP A 184 -21.35 -1.59 -3.40
C ASP A 184 -20.37 -2.76 -3.10
N TYR A 185 -19.08 -2.51 -2.93
CA TYR A 185 -18.13 -3.56 -2.53
C TYR A 185 -18.48 -4.11 -1.14
N LEU A 186 -18.41 -5.43 -0.96
CA LEU A 186 -18.92 -6.09 0.25
C LEU A 186 -17.94 -6.04 1.42
N CYS A 187 -16.65 -6.34 1.20
CA CYS A 187 -15.63 -6.41 2.23
C CYS A 187 -15.01 -5.01 2.46
N ASP A 188 -15.80 -4.09 2.98
CA ASP A 188 -15.46 -2.66 3.08
C ASP A 188 -15.16 -2.17 4.50
N HIS A 189 -15.12 -3.08 5.48
CA HIS A 189 -14.76 -2.80 6.88
C HIS A 189 -13.88 -3.91 7.45
N THR A 190 -12.91 -3.53 8.28
CA THR A 190 -11.98 -4.48 8.92
C THR A 190 -12.69 -5.59 9.69
N VAL A 191 -13.70 -5.25 10.47
CA VAL A 191 -14.44 -6.24 11.27
C VAL A 191 -15.16 -7.27 10.42
N TRP A 192 -15.63 -6.89 9.23
CA TRP A 192 -16.28 -7.80 8.28
C TRP A 192 -15.27 -8.82 7.74
N GLY A 193 -14.10 -8.36 7.30
CA GLY A 193 -13.04 -9.24 6.79
C GLY A 193 -12.48 -10.17 7.87
N VAL A 194 -12.29 -9.67 9.10
CA VAL A 194 -11.83 -10.45 10.25
C VAL A 194 -12.82 -11.58 10.59
N GLU A 195 -14.12 -11.30 10.54
CA GLU A 195 -15.13 -12.35 10.76
C GLU A 195 -15.06 -13.43 9.67
N LEU A 196 -14.83 -13.07 8.42
CA LEU A 196 -14.62 -14.07 7.35
C LEU A 196 -13.38 -14.91 7.60
N CYS A 197 -12.25 -14.32 8.06
CA CYS A 197 -11.06 -15.07 8.47
C CYS A 197 -11.37 -16.09 9.57
N ARG A 198 -12.15 -15.70 10.58
CA ARG A 198 -12.55 -16.59 11.69
C ARG A 198 -13.41 -17.75 11.21
N ARG A 199 -14.36 -17.52 10.31
CA ARG A 199 -15.24 -18.54 9.73
C ARG A 199 -14.49 -19.56 8.89
N LEU A 200 -13.48 -19.12 8.15
CA LEU A 200 -12.62 -19.99 7.35
C LEU A 200 -11.64 -20.78 8.23
N GLY A 201 -11.16 -20.20 9.34
CA GLY A 201 -10.33 -20.85 10.34
C GLY A 201 -8.97 -21.34 9.84
N SER A 202 -8.48 -20.82 8.70
CA SER A 202 -7.21 -21.23 8.08
C SER A 202 -6.16 -20.11 8.13
N PRO A 203 -4.90 -20.41 8.43
CA PRO A 203 -3.82 -19.43 8.30
C PRO A 203 -3.53 -19.02 6.85
N ASN A 204 -4.03 -19.79 5.88
CA ASN A 204 -3.87 -19.54 4.45
C ASN A 204 -4.99 -18.69 3.84
N PHE A 205 -5.77 -18.03 4.70
CA PHE A 205 -6.66 -16.95 4.32
C PHE A 205 -6.44 -15.74 5.24
N LYS A 206 -6.11 -14.60 4.66
CA LYS A 206 -5.79 -13.35 5.35
C LYS A 206 -6.41 -12.17 4.61
N LEU A 207 -6.14 -10.97 5.13
CA LEU A 207 -6.59 -9.70 4.55
C LEU A 207 -5.40 -8.91 4.02
N LEU A 208 -5.64 -8.18 2.95
CA LEU A 208 -4.87 -7.01 2.56
C LEU A 208 -5.55 -5.80 3.20
N TYR A 209 -4.83 -5.14 4.09
CA TYR A 209 -5.30 -3.93 4.77
C TYR A 209 -4.80 -2.71 4.00
N ASP A 210 -5.66 -2.14 3.15
CA ASP A 210 -5.36 -0.90 2.45
C ASP A 210 -5.75 0.30 3.34
N ILE A 211 -4.73 1.03 3.79
CA ILE A 211 -4.87 2.17 4.70
C ILE A 211 -5.71 3.29 4.07
N TYR A 212 -5.54 3.54 2.77
CA TYR A 212 -6.34 4.55 2.06
C TYR A 212 -7.84 4.18 2.08
N HIS A 213 -8.15 2.93 1.76
CA HIS A 213 -9.54 2.47 1.73
C HIS A 213 -10.15 2.47 3.12
N MET A 214 -9.43 2.00 4.13
CA MET A 214 -9.95 1.94 5.49
C MET A 214 -10.04 3.31 6.16
N GLN A 215 -9.20 4.28 5.77
CA GLN A 215 -9.37 5.66 6.21
C GLN A 215 -10.73 6.24 5.77
N ILE A 216 -11.13 5.98 4.52
CA ILE A 216 -12.42 6.44 3.98
C ILE A 216 -13.61 5.80 4.71
N MET A 217 -13.50 4.50 5.04
CA MET A 217 -14.63 3.73 5.58
C MET A 217 -14.77 3.82 7.10
N GLU A 218 -13.68 3.76 7.83
CA GLU A 218 -13.74 3.58 9.28
C GLU A 218 -12.75 4.44 10.08
N GLY A 219 -11.65 4.90 9.46
CA GLY A 219 -10.59 5.63 10.18
C GLY A 219 -9.94 4.79 11.28
N ASN A 220 -9.47 5.44 12.37
CA ASN A 220 -8.90 4.76 13.54
C ASN A 220 -7.81 3.73 13.21
N ILE A 221 -7.01 4.03 12.17
CA ILE A 221 -6.07 3.12 11.49
C ILE A 221 -5.11 2.43 12.47
N ILE A 222 -4.47 3.20 13.37
CA ILE A 222 -3.48 2.67 14.32
C ILE A 222 -4.09 1.63 15.26
N GLU A 223 -5.29 1.90 15.79
CA GLU A 223 -5.96 0.97 16.69
C GLU A 223 -6.40 -0.30 15.96
N ASN A 224 -6.90 -0.16 14.73
CA ASN A 224 -7.26 -1.31 13.90
C ASN A 224 -6.04 -2.18 13.57
N ILE A 225 -4.90 -1.58 13.24
CA ILE A 225 -3.64 -2.31 13.03
C ILE A 225 -3.25 -3.07 14.31
N ARG A 226 -3.19 -2.41 15.47
CA ARG A 226 -2.82 -3.05 16.73
C ARG A 226 -3.73 -4.23 17.07
N LYS A 227 -5.01 -4.08 16.85
CA LYS A 227 -6.03 -5.06 17.20
C LYS A 227 -6.11 -6.26 16.26
N TYR A 228 -5.90 -6.00 14.94
CA TYR A 228 -6.21 -7.00 13.92
C TYR A 228 -5.01 -7.44 13.08
N HIS A 229 -3.79 -6.95 13.34
CA HIS A 229 -2.57 -7.26 12.56
C HIS A 229 -2.38 -8.75 12.28
N THR A 230 -2.77 -9.66 13.17
CA THR A 230 -2.64 -11.11 12.98
C THR A 230 -3.48 -11.66 11.83
N TYR A 231 -4.47 -10.89 11.37
CA TYR A 231 -5.28 -11.22 10.20
C TYR A 231 -4.75 -10.60 8.90
N PHE A 232 -3.73 -9.74 8.97
CA PHE A 232 -3.18 -9.06 7.80
C PHE A 232 -1.96 -9.81 7.27
N SER A 233 -1.93 -10.13 5.98
CA SER A 233 -0.76 -10.65 5.28
C SER A 233 -0.06 -9.59 4.45
N HIS A 234 -0.75 -8.49 4.13
CA HIS A 234 -0.24 -7.41 3.32
C HIS A 234 -0.87 -6.06 3.70
N ILE A 235 -0.10 -4.99 3.49
CA ILE A 235 -0.55 -3.61 3.76
C ILE A 235 -0.37 -2.78 2.50
N HIS A 236 -1.39 -1.99 2.12
CA HIS A 236 -1.26 -0.94 1.12
C HIS A 236 -1.31 0.46 1.74
N THR A 237 -0.65 1.41 1.09
CA THR A 237 -0.64 2.83 1.45
C THR A 237 -1.19 3.68 0.30
N GLY A 238 -1.78 4.81 0.63
CA GLY A 238 -2.21 5.83 -0.33
C GLY A 238 -2.67 7.08 0.40
N GLY A 239 -2.43 8.26 -0.17
CA GLY A 239 -2.84 9.53 0.43
C GLY A 239 -4.35 9.70 0.45
N CYS A 240 -4.93 10.01 1.59
CA CYS A 240 -6.35 10.29 1.74
C CYS A 240 -6.55 11.78 2.04
N PRO A 241 -7.43 12.47 1.28
CA PRO A 241 -8.23 11.99 0.17
C PRO A 241 -7.46 11.86 -1.15
N GLY A 242 -8.01 11.09 -2.10
CA GLY A 242 -7.65 11.12 -3.51
C GLY A 242 -6.59 10.13 -3.98
N ARG A 243 -6.11 9.21 -3.10
CA ARG A 243 -5.18 8.11 -3.39
C ARG A 243 -3.89 8.58 -4.09
N ALA A 244 -3.40 9.78 -3.70
CA ALA A 244 -2.14 10.35 -4.18
C ALA A 244 -0.98 10.02 -3.23
N GLU A 245 0.09 10.84 -3.31
CA GLU A 245 1.25 10.75 -2.41
C GLU A 245 0.84 10.75 -0.93
N ILE A 246 1.65 10.08 -0.09
CA ILE A 246 1.42 10.00 1.36
C ILE A 246 2.16 11.10 2.15
N ASP A 247 2.52 12.18 1.48
CA ASP A 247 3.24 13.31 2.05
C ASP A 247 2.32 14.28 2.84
N GLU A 248 2.77 15.49 3.08
CA GLU A 248 2.05 16.52 3.85
C GLU A 248 0.78 17.08 3.16
N THR A 249 0.45 16.61 1.96
CA THR A 249 -0.73 17.08 1.20
C THR A 249 -2.00 16.29 1.48
N GLN A 250 -1.94 15.34 2.43
CA GLN A 250 -3.04 14.44 2.79
C GLN A 250 -3.22 14.37 4.32
N GLU A 251 -4.24 13.67 4.82
CA GLU A 251 -4.69 13.77 6.22
C GLU A 251 -4.07 12.74 7.18
N LEU A 252 -3.38 11.67 6.68
CA LEU A 252 -2.81 10.61 7.51
C LEU A 252 -1.37 10.91 7.92
N TYR A 253 -1.03 10.65 9.18
CA TYR A 253 0.36 10.74 9.64
C TYR A 253 1.05 9.38 9.56
N TYR A 254 1.55 9.03 8.38
CA TYR A 254 2.14 7.74 8.07
C TYR A 254 3.30 7.31 8.99
N PRO A 255 4.21 8.18 9.45
CA PRO A 255 5.26 7.74 10.38
C PRO A 255 4.73 7.14 11.68
N ALA A 256 3.61 7.64 12.22
CA ALA A 256 2.98 7.04 13.42
C ALA A 256 2.29 5.70 13.09
N ILE A 257 1.67 5.60 11.91
CA ILE A 257 1.04 4.36 11.44
C ILE A 257 2.08 3.26 11.27
N MET A 258 3.20 3.55 10.60
CA MET A 258 4.28 2.60 10.38
C MET A 258 4.95 2.16 11.69
N LYS A 259 5.18 3.08 12.64
CA LYS A 259 5.67 2.72 13.99
C LYS A 259 4.73 1.75 14.69
N ALA A 260 3.43 2.02 14.66
CA ALA A 260 2.44 1.12 15.24
C ALA A 260 2.45 -0.26 14.56
N LEU A 261 2.63 -0.31 13.24
CA LEU A 261 2.76 -1.57 12.51
C LEU A 261 4.02 -2.35 12.94
N VAL A 262 5.18 -1.69 13.03
CA VAL A 262 6.44 -2.31 13.50
C VAL A 262 6.29 -2.83 14.93
N GLU A 263 5.66 -2.08 15.83
CA GLU A 263 5.39 -2.47 17.23
C GLU A 263 4.57 -3.76 17.34
N THR A 264 3.73 -4.10 16.36
CA THR A 264 2.96 -5.36 16.34
C THR A 264 3.81 -6.58 16.00
N GLY A 265 5.05 -6.39 15.54
CA GLY A 265 5.91 -7.45 15.04
C GLY A 265 5.58 -7.91 13.61
N TYR A 266 4.79 -7.13 12.86
CA TYR A 266 4.47 -7.42 11.45
C TYR A 266 5.74 -7.61 10.62
N LYS A 267 5.77 -8.65 9.78
CA LYS A 267 6.91 -9.03 8.93
C LYS A 267 6.56 -9.13 7.45
N GLY A 268 5.34 -8.77 7.09
CA GLY A 268 4.92 -8.70 5.69
C GLY A 268 5.41 -7.43 5.00
N PHE A 269 5.00 -7.24 3.77
CA PHE A 269 5.34 -6.07 2.97
C PHE A 269 4.34 -4.93 3.17
N VAL A 270 4.85 -3.72 2.96
CA VAL A 270 4.06 -2.49 2.84
C VAL A 270 4.18 -1.99 1.40
N GLY A 271 3.11 -2.12 0.63
CA GLY A 271 3.02 -1.74 -0.77
C GLY A 271 2.57 -0.29 -0.94
N GLN A 272 3.36 0.48 -1.68
CA GLN A 272 2.96 1.82 -2.12
C GLN A 272 1.94 1.68 -3.26
N GLU A 273 0.69 2.03 -3.01
CA GLU A 273 -0.39 1.95 -3.99
C GLU A 273 -1.12 3.30 -4.12
N PHE A 274 -0.37 4.31 -4.44
CA PHE A 274 -0.88 5.65 -4.71
C PHE A 274 -0.69 6.04 -6.18
N VAL A 275 -1.57 6.90 -6.69
CA VAL A 275 -1.46 7.45 -8.05
C VAL A 275 -0.68 8.76 -8.00
N PRO A 276 0.58 8.79 -8.48
CA PRO A 276 1.41 9.99 -8.40
C PRO A 276 0.77 11.19 -9.11
N LYS A 277 0.68 12.33 -8.40
CA LYS A 277 0.24 13.63 -8.95
C LYS A 277 1.43 14.54 -9.24
N GLN A 278 2.57 14.31 -8.61
CA GLN A 278 3.78 15.07 -8.85
C GLN A 278 4.36 14.74 -10.24
N LYS A 279 5.03 15.75 -10.85
CA LYS A 279 5.63 15.60 -12.18
C LYS A 279 6.73 14.53 -12.21
N ASP A 280 7.57 14.51 -11.17
CA ASP A 280 8.59 13.49 -10.97
C ASP A 280 8.03 12.36 -10.10
N LYS A 281 7.47 11.35 -10.75
CA LYS A 281 6.85 10.20 -10.10
C LYS A 281 7.83 9.36 -9.28
N ILE A 282 9.09 9.33 -9.70
CA ILE A 282 10.11 8.51 -9.03
C ILE A 282 10.59 9.21 -7.76
N ALA A 283 10.87 10.50 -7.80
CA ALA A 283 11.16 11.27 -6.59
C ALA A 283 9.99 11.23 -5.60
N SER A 284 8.76 11.23 -6.12
CA SER A 284 7.54 11.06 -5.33
C SER A 284 7.50 9.69 -4.62
N LEU A 285 7.77 8.60 -5.35
CA LEU A 285 7.85 7.26 -4.78
C LEU A 285 8.93 7.15 -3.71
N GLU A 286 10.12 7.66 -3.99
CA GLU A 286 11.25 7.65 -3.05
C GLU A 286 10.93 8.42 -1.76
N LYS A 287 10.32 9.61 -1.86
CA LYS A 287 9.82 10.37 -0.71
C LYS A 287 8.81 9.53 0.11
N CYS A 288 7.88 8.84 -0.53
CA CYS A 288 6.89 8.00 0.15
C CYS A 288 7.53 6.80 0.87
N ILE A 289 8.54 6.16 0.26
CA ILE A 289 9.33 5.11 0.92
C ILE A 289 10.01 5.67 2.18
N ARG A 290 10.67 6.83 2.11
CA ARG A 290 11.32 7.47 3.26
C ARG A 290 10.34 7.86 4.38
N ILE A 291 9.12 8.26 4.05
CA ILE A 291 8.07 8.53 5.04
C ILE A 291 7.67 7.25 5.80
N CYS A 292 7.66 6.11 5.14
CA CYS A 292 7.34 4.81 5.75
C CYS A 292 8.54 4.17 6.48
N ASP A 293 9.76 4.63 6.26
CA ASP A 293 10.98 4.07 6.84
C ASP A 293 11.19 4.58 8.29
N VAL A 294 10.68 3.87 9.29
CA VAL A 294 10.61 4.27 10.70
C VAL A 294 11.53 3.47 11.62
#